data_b926859c1b5210eac2c53103151ad334
#
_entry.id   b926859c1b5210eac2c53103151ad334
#
_cell.length_a   1.000
_cell.length_b   1.000
_cell.length_c   1.000
_cell.angle_alpha   90.00
_cell.angle_beta   90.00
_cell.angle_gamma   90.00
#
_symmetry.space_group_name_H-M   'P 1'
#
loop_
_entity.id
_entity.type
_entity.pdbx_description
1 polymer ?
#
loop_
_entity_poly.entity_id
_entity_poly.type
_entity_poly.pdbx_seq_one_letter_code
_entity_poly.pdbx_strand_id
1 'polypeptide(L)'
;MKVLIFGGNGGIGHAICQHLAQTIPSTEVHATYRNTRPPSSHEAIIWHQLDVTNEAKVQLLANEIKSLDWIINAVGLLHDKHHGPEKNLKSFDPDFYLKNIMNNAMPTMLIAKHFQSAFKHSSQPKLATISAKVGSIKDNQLGGWYSYRSSKAALNMLLKTLSIEWGRTMPKACVLSLHPGTTDTELSKPFQANVPEGKLFEPDRVAAVLVKIISEATSDISGSFLSYSGEELPW
;
A
#
# COMPACT_ATOMS: atom_id res chain seq x y z
N MET A 1 -3.06 18.38 8.77
CA MET A 1 -3.11 16.91 8.66
C MET A 1 -1.68 16.38 8.54
N LYS A 2 -1.37 15.22 9.15
CA LYS A 2 -0.05 14.57 9.04
C LYS A 2 -0.19 13.17 8.43
N VAL A 3 0.52 12.92 7.35
CA VAL A 3 0.45 11.68 6.57
C VAL A 3 1.82 11.03 6.46
N LEU A 4 1.90 9.71 6.65
CA LEU A 4 3.12 8.92 6.42
C LEU A 4 2.90 7.92 5.29
N ILE A 5 3.74 7.99 4.26
CA ILE A 5 3.67 7.10 3.09
C ILE A 5 4.89 6.16 3.10
N PHE A 6 4.64 4.86 3.27
CA PHE A 6 5.66 3.84 3.10
C PHE A 6 5.81 3.49 1.62
N GLY A 7 7.05 3.40 1.14
CA GLY A 7 7.31 3.20 -0.28
C GLY A 7 7.10 4.46 -1.14
N GLY A 8 7.32 5.64 -0.55
CA GLY A 8 7.15 6.93 -1.22
C GLY A 8 8.06 7.16 -2.42
N ASN A 9 9.09 6.33 -2.64
CA ASN A 9 9.94 6.38 -3.83
C ASN A 9 9.50 5.44 -4.95
N GLY A 10 8.45 4.63 -4.75
CA GLY A 10 7.83 3.83 -5.81
C GLY A 10 6.84 4.66 -6.64
N GLY A 11 6.47 4.18 -7.85
CA GLY A 11 5.64 4.97 -8.78
C GLY A 11 4.35 5.51 -8.15
N ILE A 12 3.50 4.65 -7.59
CA ILE A 12 2.24 5.07 -6.93
C ILE A 12 2.52 5.87 -5.66
N GLY A 13 3.45 5.40 -4.80
CA GLY A 13 3.77 6.08 -3.56
C GLY A 13 4.31 7.50 -3.78
N HIS A 14 5.18 7.68 -4.79
CA HIS A 14 5.71 8.99 -5.15
C HIS A 14 4.63 9.93 -5.66
N ALA A 15 3.77 9.46 -6.55
CA ALA A 15 2.64 10.24 -7.05
C ALA A 15 1.69 10.66 -5.92
N ILE A 16 1.41 9.78 -4.94
CA ILE A 16 0.61 10.12 -3.74
C ILE A 16 1.30 11.22 -2.92
N CYS A 17 2.62 11.11 -2.68
CA CYS A 17 3.36 12.13 -1.94
C CYS A 17 3.27 13.50 -2.62
N GLN A 18 3.50 13.56 -3.93
CA GLN A 18 3.41 14.78 -4.73
C GLN A 18 1.99 15.37 -4.70
N HIS A 19 0.98 14.52 -4.93
CA HIS A 19 -0.41 14.94 -4.94
C HIS A 19 -0.83 15.56 -3.60
N LEU A 20 -0.51 14.91 -2.47
CA LEU A 20 -0.82 15.44 -1.13
C LEU A 20 -0.12 16.77 -0.85
N ALA A 21 1.17 16.87 -1.19
CA ALA A 21 1.95 18.09 -0.96
C ALA A 21 1.47 19.28 -1.80
N GLN A 22 0.95 19.02 -3.01
CA GLN A 22 0.50 20.07 -3.94
C GLN A 22 -0.97 20.48 -3.74
N THR A 23 -1.85 19.52 -3.38
CA THR A 23 -3.30 19.74 -3.47
C THR A 23 -3.99 19.91 -2.13
N ILE A 24 -3.37 19.47 -1.02
CA ILE A 24 -3.98 19.59 0.31
C ILE A 24 -3.14 20.53 1.18
N PRO A 25 -3.51 21.81 1.26
CA PRO A 25 -2.78 22.81 2.05
C PRO A 25 -2.61 22.37 3.51
N SER A 26 -1.48 22.72 4.11
CA SER A 26 -1.15 22.42 5.51
C SER A 26 -1.03 20.93 5.82
N THR A 27 -0.81 20.06 4.81
CA THR A 27 -0.49 18.67 5.04
C THR A 27 1.01 18.50 5.24
N GLU A 28 1.40 17.94 6.37
CA GLU A 28 2.77 17.50 6.64
C GLU A 28 2.93 16.09 6.07
N VAL A 29 3.72 15.96 5.00
CA VAL A 29 3.92 14.71 4.28
C VAL A 29 5.26 14.09 4.65
N HIS A 30 5.22 12.95 5.34
CA HIS A 30 6.37 12.09 5.57
C HIS A 30 6.35 10.95 4.55
N ALA A 31 7.51 10.60 4.01
CA ALA A 31 7.63 9.51 3.04
C ALA A 31 8.87 8.66 3.30
N THR A 32 8.78 7.35 3.04
CA THR A 32 9.93 6.47 3.20
C THR A 32 10.50 6.04 1.85
N TYR A 33 11.81 5.83 1.83
CA TYR A 33 12.54 5.19 0.74
C TYR A 33 13.52 4.16 1.29
N ARG A 34 13.81 3.10 0.54
CA ARG A 34 14.74 2.05 1.00
C ARG A 34 16.20 2.37 0.65
N ASN A 35 16.51 2.53 -0.64
CA ASN A 35 17.88 2.70 -1.12
C ASN A 35 18.15 4.12 -1.62
N THR A 36 17.30 4.65 -2.49
CA THR A 36 17.52 5.92 -3.18
C THR A 36 16.34 6.85 -2.95
N ARG A 37 16.63 8.04 -2.43
CA ARG A 37 15.65 9.13 -2.33
C ARG A 37 15.34 9.64 -3.75
N PRO A 38 14.08 9.92 -4.10
CA PRO A 38 13.74 10.52 -5.39
C PRO A 38 14.43 11.88 -5.58
N PRO A 39 15.06 12.13 -6.74
CA PRO A 39 15.79 13.40 -6.99
C PRO A 39 14.85 14.59 -7.13
N SER A 40 13.65 14.40 -7.68
CA SER A 40 12.63 15.43 -7.89
C SER A 40 11.46 15.20 -6.94
N SER A 41 11.53 15.73 -5.76
CA SER A 41 10.41 15.68 -4.81
C SER A 41 10.03 17.09 -4.36
N HIS A 42 8.75 17.31 -4.06
CA HIS A 42 8.28 18.55 -3.49
C HIS A 42 9.05 18.85 -2.19
N GLU A 43 9.50 20.09 -1.99
CA GLU A 43 10.36 20.48 -0.86
C GLU A 43 9.71 20.22 0.51
N ALA A 44 8.38 20.28 0.57
CA ALA A 44 7.60 20.01 1.78
C ALA A 44 7.55 18.53 2.19
N ILE A 45 8.11 17.59 1.39
CA ILE A 45 8.10 16.17 1.73
C ILE A 45 9.30 15.83 2.61
N ILE A 46 9.03 15.31 3.80
CA ILE A 46 10.04 14.88 4.78
C ILE A 46 10.37 13.40 4.50
N TRP A 47 11.61 13.15 4.10
CA TRP A 47 12.04 11.81 3.68
C TRP A 47 12.77 11.06 4.78
N HIS A 48 12.40 9.78 4.98
CA HIS A 48 13.01 8.85 5.93
C HIS A 48 13.58 7.63 5.19
N GLN A 49 14.84 7.29 5.45
CA GLN A 49 15.42 6.05 4.90
C GLN A 49 15.00 4.87 5.76
N LEU A 50 14.25 3.94 5.18
CA LEU A 50 13.68 2.81 5.89
C LEU A 50 13.54 1.57 5.00
N ASP A 51 14.10 0.44 5.43
CA ASP A 51 13.64 -0.87 4.98
C ASP A 51 12.48 -1.31 5.88
N VAL A 52 11.28 -1.29 5.35
CA VAL A 52 10.05 -1.60 6.10
C VAL A 52 9.92 -3.07 6.50
N THR A 53 10.79 -3.95 5.99
CA THR A 53 10.89 -5.35 6.42
C THR A 53 11.76 -5.51 7.69
N ASN A 54 12.47 -4.46 8.08
CA ASN A 54 13.26 -4.43 9.31
C ASN A 54 12.44 -3.83 10.46
N GLU A 55 11.90 -4.69 11.31
CA GLU A 55 11.03 -4.29 12.42
C GLU A 55 11.66 -3.25 13.35
N ALA A 56 12.93 -3.41 13.72
CA ALA A 56 13.62 -2.49 14.61
C ALA A 56 13.68 -1.07 14.01
N LYS A 57 13.92 -0.94 12.71
CA LYS A 57 13.91 0.36 12.02
C LYS A 57 12.50 0.95 11.93
N VAL A 58 11.47 0.12 11.74
CA VAL A 58 10.06 0.56 11.77
C VAL A 58 9.72 1.11 13.15
N GLN A 59 10.12 0.42 14.22
CA GLN A 59 9.92 0.86 15.60
C GLN A 59 10.64 2.19 15.89
N LEU A 60 11.88 2.36 15.43
CA LEU A 60 12.63 3.60 15.61
C LEU A 60 11.88 4.77 14.96
N LEU A 61 11.44 4.65 13.72
CA LEU A 61 10.68 5.68 13.03
C LEU A 61 9.34 5.99 13.75
N ALA A 62 8.67 4.97 14.26
CA ALA A 62 7.44 5.16 15.06
C ALA A 62 7.69 5.90 16.38
N ASN A 63 8.91 5.75 16.94
CA ASN A 63 9.33 6.53 18.12
C ASN A 63 9.61 8.00 17.80
N GLU A 64 9.91 8.35 16.58
CA GLU A 64 10.13 9.73 16.13
C GLU A 64 8.81 10.40 15.75
N ILE A 65 7.91 9.71 15.04
CA ILE A 65 6.64 10.25 14.54
C ILE A 65 5.50 9.91 15.51
N LYS A 66 5.18 10.82 16.43
CA LYS A 66 4.23 10.57 17.54
C LYS A 66 2.76 10.84 17.21
N SER A 67 2.48 11.48 16.09
CA SER A 67 1.10 11.84 15.70
C SER A 67 0.95 11.68 14.20
N LEU A 68 -0.10 10.99 13.78
CA LEU A 68 -0.47 10.79 12.37
C LEU A 68 -1.98 10.80 12.23
N ASP A 69 -2.46 11.31 11.09
CA ASP A 69 -3.84 11.16 10.66
C ASP A 69 -3.98 9.99 9.69
N TRP A 70 -3.07 9.90 8.73
CA TRP A 70 -3.11 8.83 7.73
C TRP A 70 -1.76 8.11 7.65
N ILE A 71 -1.85 6.81 7.42
CA ILE A 71 -0.75 5.97 6.98
C ILE A 71 -1.14 5.33 5.66
N ILE A 72 -0.28 5.46 4.64
CA ILE A 72 -0.47 4.83 3.33
C ILE A 72 0.71 3.90 3.08
N ASN A 73 0.45 2.60 2.93
CA ASN A 73 1.48 1.64 2.56
C ASN A 73 1.40 1.33 1.06
N ALA A 74 2.36 1.83 0.28
CA ALA A 74 2.51 1.59 -1.15
C ALA A 74 3.68 0.64 -1.47
N VAL A 75 4.20 -0.09 -0.47
CA VAL A 75 5.25 -1.08 -0.68
C VAL A 75 4.69 -2.33 -1.33
N GLY A 76 5.42 -2.86 -2.30
CA GLY A 76 5.08 -4.12 -2.94
C GLY A 76 6.21 -4.67 -3.80
N LEU A 77 6.20 -5.99 -3.99
CA LEU A 77 7.13 -6.74 -4.82
C LEU A 77 6.33 -7.67 -5.73
N LEU A 78 6.56 -7.61 -7.03
CA LEU A 78 5.97 -8.50 -8.05
C LEU A 78 7.04 -9.34 -8.74
N HIS A 79 8.20 -8.76 -8.96
CA HIS A 79 9.35 -9.39 -9.61
C HIS A 79 10.66 -8.82 -9.07
N ASP A 80 11.75 -9.51 -9.33
CA ASP A 80 13.12 -9.03 -9.12
C ASP A 80 13.99 -9.30 -10.37
N LYS A 81 15.31 -9.21 -10.23
CA LYS A 81 16.24 -9.43 -11.34
C LYS A 81 16.23 -10.88 -11.89
N HIS A 82 15.81 -11.84 -11.07
CA HIS A 82 15.92 -13.27 -11.35
C HIS A 82 14.56 -13.95 -11.47
N HIS A 83 13.53 -13.39 -10.82
CA HIS A 83 12.21 -14.02 -10.71
C HIS A 83 11.12 -13.04 -11.15
N GLY A 84 10.16 -13.58 -11.90
CA GLY A 84 8.88 -12.96 -12.20
C GLY A 84 7.73 -13.79 -11.65
N PRO A 85 6.49 -13.30 -11.74
CA PRO A 85 5.33 -14.07 -11.31
C PRO A 85 5.20 -15.36 -12.13
N GLU A 86 4.96 -16.47 -11.44
CA GLU A 86 4.97 -17.82 -11.97
C GLU A 86 3.79 -18.05 -12.93
N LYS A 87 4.08 -18.55 -14.14
CA LYS A 87 3.05 -18.88 -15.12
C LYS A 87 2.38 -20.24 -14.86
N ASN A 88 3.07 -21.14 -14.18
CA ASN A 88 2.60 -22.50 -13.86
C ASN A 88 3.31 -23.03 -12.61
N LEU A 89 2.80 -24.17 -12.06
CA LEU A 89 3.32 -24.75 -10.83
C LEU A 89 4.80 -25.17 -10.92
N LYS A 90 5.29 -25.56 -12.09
CA LYS A 90 6.71 -25.98 -12.26
C LYS A 90 7.70 -24.84 -12.03
N SER A 91 7.27 -23.60 -12.20
CA SER A 91 8.08 -22.41 -11.94
C SER A 91 7.91 -21.82 -10.53
N PHE A 92 7.21 -22.53 -9.64
CA PHE A 92 7.06 -22.11 -8.24
C PHE A 92 8.38 -22.25 -7.50
N ASP A 93 8.83 -21.16 -6.90
CA ASP A 93 10.06 -21.06 -6.11
C ASP A 93 9.73 -20.71 -4.66
N PRO A 94 10.04 -21.58 -3.67
CA PRO A 94 9.72 -21.34 -2.27
C PRO A 94 10.39 -20.07 -1.69
N ASP A 95 11.61 -19.75 -2.10
CA ASP A 95 12.33 -18.58 -1.58
C ASP A 95 11.73 -17.30 -2.13
N PHE A 96 11.36 -17.31 -3.42
CA PHE A 96 10.64 -16.18 -4.02
C PHE A 96 9.24 -16.02 -3.44
N TYR A 97 8.55 -17.12 -3.12
CA TYR A 97 7.28 -17.10 -2.40
C TYR A 97 7.42 -16.42 -1.03
N LEU A 98 8.37 -16.86 -0.22
CA LEU A 98 8.63 -16.25 1.08
C LEU A 98 9.00 -14.77 0.95
N LYS A 99 9.81 -14.42 -0.05
CA LYS A 99 10.16 -13.03 -0.36
C LYS A 99 8.92 -12.18 -0.69
N ASN A 100 7.94 -12.72 -1.42
CA ASN A 100 6.68 -12.04 -1.68
C ASN A 100 5.88 -11.80 -0.40
N ILE A 101 5.74 -12.81 0.47
CA ILE A 101 5.07 -12.65 1.78
C ILE A 101 5.75 -11.57 2.61
N MET A 102 7.07 -11.63 2.73
CA MET A 102 7.87 -10.69 3.52
C MET A 102 7.81 -9.24 3.01
N ASN A 103 7.59 -9.03 1.72
CA ASN A 103 7.54 -7.68 1.15
C ASN A 103 6.12 -7.16 0.92
N ASN A 104 5.13 -8.02 0.71
CA ASN A 104 3.78 -7.61 0.37
C ASN A 104 2.79 -7.64 1.56
N ALA A 105 2.95 -8.59 2.48
CA ALA A 105 2.01 -8.78 3.58
C ALA A 105 2.54 -8.29 4.93
N MET A 106 3.74 -8.75 5.32
CA MET A 106 4.31 -8.47 6.63
C MET A 106 4.50 -6.97 6.94
N PRO A 107 4.97 -6.12 6.00
CA PRO A 107 5.21 -4.70 6.30
C PRO A 107 4.00 -3.98 6.87
N THR A 108 2.80 -4.26 6.36
CA THR A 108 1.57 -3.62 6.87
C THR A 108 1.33 -3.94 8.34
N MET A 109 1.64 -5.17 8.78
CA MET A 109 1.49 -5.56 10.19
C MET A 109 2.54 -4.91 11.09
N LEU A 110 3.78 -4.81 10.64
CA LEU A 110 4.83 -4.09 11.37
C LEU A 110 4.47 -2.60 11.52
N ILE A 111 3.98 -1.99 10.43
CA ILE A 111 3.49 -0.61 10.44
C ILE A 111 2.34 -0.46 11.45
N ALA A 112 1.29 -1.27 11.35
CA ALA A 112 0.15 -1.19 12.26
C ALA A 112 0.58 -1.39 13.73
N LYS A 113 1.42 -2.40 14.01
CA LYS A 113 1.93 -2.71 15.35
C LYS A 113 2.63 -1.52 16.01
N HIS A 114 3.50 -0.85 15.28
CA HIS A 114 4.35 0.20 15.86
C HIS A 114 3.76 1.60 15.78
N PHE A 115 2.90 1.89 14.78
CA PHE A 115 2.33 3.23 14.57
C PHE A 115 0.90 3.40 15.11
N GLN A 116 0.22 2.36 15.64
CA GLN A 116 -1.14 2.49 16.17
C GLN A 116 -1.28 3.60 17.23
N SER A 117 -0.26 3.78 18.06
CA SER A 117 -0.24 4.84 19.08
C SER A 117 -0.17 6.25 18.49
N ALA A 118 0.37 6.42 17.30
CA ALA A 118 0.44 7.71 16.61
C ALA A 118 -0.95 8.21 16.15
N PHE A 119 -1.94 7.34 16.09
CA PHE A 119 -3.32 7.67 15.74
C PHE A 119 -4.15 8.22 16.92
N LYS A 120 -3.62 8.19 18.14
CA LYS A 120 -4.35 8.54 19.38
C LYS A 120 -5.05 9.90 19.34
N HIS A 121 -4.48 10.87 18.65
CA HIS A 121 -4.99 12.24 18.59
C HIS A 121 -5.72 12.56 17.27
N SER A 122 -5.79 11.62 16.35
CA SER A 122 -6.54 11.80 15.11
C SER A 122 -8.04 11.61 15.34
N SER A 123 -8.84 12.49 14.76
CA SER A 123 -10.30 12.38 14.79
C SER A 123 -10.83 11.30 13.84
N GLN A 124 -10.08 11.01 12.78
CA GLN A 124 -10.40 10.01 11.75
C GLN A 124 -9.12 9.33 11.25
N PRO A 125 -8.49 8.46 12.07
CA PRO A 125 -7.26 7.80 11.66
C PRO A 125 -7.52 6.81 10.51
N LYS A 126 -6.61 6.79 9.52
CA LYS A 126 -6.76 5.94 8.34
C LYS A 126 -5.48 5.17 8.04
N LEU A 127 -5.61 3.86 7.86
CA LEU A 127 -4.57 2.99 7.35
C LEU A 127 -5.01 2.43 6.00
N ALA A 128 -4.43 2.91 4.92
CA ALA A 128 -4.68 2.42 3.57
C ALA A 128 -3.47 1.66 3.03
N THR A 129 -3.69 0.50 2.45
CA THR A 129 -2.61 -0.30 1.86
C THR A 129 -2.91 -0.63 0.41
N ILE A 130 -1.92 -0.44 -0.46
CA ILE A 130 -2.02 -0.81 -1.87
C ILE A 130 -1.93 -2.33 -2.00
N SER A 131 -3.08 -2.94 -2.28
CA SER A 131 -3.22 -4.34 -2.61
C SER A 131 -3.35 -4.51 -4.14
N ALA A 132 -3.89 -5.61 -4.58
CA ALA A 132 -4.15 -5.87 -5.99
C ALA A 132 -5.36 -6.79 -6.14
N LYS A 133 -6.16 -6.59 -7.19
CA LYS A 133 -7.33 -7.44 -7.51
C LYS A 133 -6.96 -8.91 -7.59
N VAL A 134 -5.74 -9.23 -8.05
CA VAL A 134 -5.24 -10.61 -8.10
C VAL A 134 -5.10 -11.29 -6.73
N GLY A 135 -5.18 -10.55 -5.62
CA GLY A 135 -5.27 -11.07 -4.27
C GLY A 135 -6.68 -11.54 -3.86
N SER A 136 -7.69 -11.30 -4.68
CA SER A 136 -9.04 -11.84 -4.49
C SER A 136 -9.07 -13.34 -4.82
N ILE A 137 -9.49 -14.15 -3.86
CA ILE A 137 -9.68 -15.59 -4.06
C ILE A 137 -10.89 -15.83 -4.95
N LYS A 138 -11.98 -15.10 -4.73
CA LYS A 138 -13.23 -15.25 -5.47
C LYS A 138 -13.09 -14.82 -6.94
N ASP A 139 -12.31 -13.76 -7.21
CA ASP A 139 -12.10 -13.24 -8.58
C ASP A 139 -11.08 -14.07 -9.38
N ASN A 140 -10.35 -14.98 -8.74
CA ASN A 140 -9.28 -15.74 -9.39
C ASN A 140 -9.82 -16.83 -10.33
N GLN A 141 -9.94 -16.48 -11.62
CA GLN A 141 -10.32 -17.39 -12.71
C GLN A 141 -9.13 -17.72 -13.64
N LEU A 142 -8.03 -16.97 -13.54
CA LEU A 142 -6.91 -17.12 -14.47
C LEU A 142 -5.79 -18.02 -13.96
N GLY A 143 -5.65 -18.18 -12.64
CA GLY A 143 -4.53 -18.91 -12.04
C GLY A 143 -3.19 -18.24 -12.27
N GLY A 144 -2.09 -18.99 -12.11
CA GLY A 144 -0.73 -18.46 -12.18
C GLY A 144 -0.40 -17.45 -11.07
N TRP A 145 0.79 -16.88 -11.12
CA TRP A 145 1.25 -15.85 -10.20
C TRP A 145 1.13 -16.25 -8.72
N TYR A 146 1.46 -17.50 -8.42
CA TYR A 146 1.20 -18.13 -7.11
C TYR A 146 1.74 -17.29 -5.94
N SER A 147 2.99 -16.87 -6.02
CA SER A 147 3.63 -16.08 -4.95
C SER A 147 2.98 -14.72 -4.77
N TYR A 148 2.71 -14.02 -5.87
CA TYR A 148 2.13 -12.68 -5.80
C TYR A 148 0.67 -12.71 -5.35
N ARG A 149 -0.18 -13.58 -5.97
CA ARG A 149 -1.59 -13.73 -5.59
C ARG A 149 -1.74 -14.08 -4.11
N SER A 150 -1.01 -15.12 -3.66
CA SER A 150 -1.10 -15.56 -2.26
C SER A 150 -0.60 -14.50 -1.29
N SER A 151 0.46 -13.75 -1.63
CA SER A 151 0.94 -12.66 -0.78
C SER A 151 -0.06 -11.51 -0.66
N LYS A 152 -0.78 -11.18 -1.75
CA LYS A 152 -1.83 -10.15 -1.73
C LYS A 152 -3.12 -10.65 -1.07
N ALA A 153 -3.44 -11.94 -1.17
CA ALA A 153 -4.53 -12.56 -0.40
C ALA A 153 -4.21 -12.57 1.11
N ALA A 154 -2.97 -12.90 1.48
CA ALA A 154 -2.51 -12.81 2.87
C ALA A 154 -2.60 -11.36 3.39
N LEU A 155 -2.14 -10.38 2.62
CA LEU A 155 -2.30 -8.96 2.96
C LEU A 155 -3.78 -8.59 3.19
N ASN A 156 -4.66 -9.00 2.30
CA ASN A 156 -6.09 -8.74 2.39
C ASN A 156 -6.70 -9.34 3.68
N MET A 157 -6.34 -10.60 4.00
CA MET A 157 -6.77 -11.25 5.24
C MET A 157 -6.26 -10.49 6.48
N LEU A 158 -4.99 -10.09 6.48
CA LEU A 158 -4.41 -9.34 7.61
C LEU A 158 -5.09 -7.98 7.81
N LEU A 159 -5.38 -7.24 6.74
CA LEU A 159 -6.10 -5.97 6.80
C LEU A 159 -7.54 -6.16 7.31
N LYS A 160 -8.24 -7.20 6.84
CA LYS A 160 -9.59 -7.53 7.32
C LYS A 160 -9.58 -7.87 8.81
N THR A 161 -8.62 -8.69 9.25
CA THR A 161 -8.47 -9.04 10.68
C THR A 161 -8.16 -7.80 11.52
N LEU A 162 -7.24 -6.95 11.07
CA LEU A 162 -6.88 -5.70 11.73
C LEU A 162 -8.07 -4.74 11.85
N SER A 163 -8.88 -4.63 10.81
CA SER A 163 -10.08 -3.76 10.83
C SER A 163 -11.08 -4.18 11.92
N ILE A 164 -11.23 -5.49 12.15
CA ILE A 164 -12.10 -6.03 13.21
C ILE A 164 -11.54 -5.73 14.60
N GLU A 165 -10.22 -5.87 14.78
CA GLU A 165 -9.54 -5.52 16.03
C GLU A 165 -9.65 -4.02 16.32
N TRP A 166 -9.32 -3.18 15.34
CA TRP A 166 -9.38 -1.73 15.48
C TRP A 166 -10.81 -1.20 15.59
N GLY A 167 -11.80 -1.88 15.03
CA GLY A 167 -13.21 -1.58 15.27
C GLY A 167 -13.60 -1.61 16.75
N ARG A 168 -12.90 -2.42 17.57
CA ARG A 168 -13.11 -2.51 19.02
C ARG A 168 -12.21 -1.55 19.81
N THR A 169 -10.93 -1.40 19.39
CA THR A 169 -9.91 -0.65 20.14
C THR A 169 -9.74 0.78 19.68
N MET A 170 -10.03 1.07 18.41
CA MET A 170 -9.99 2.39 17.79
C MET A 170 -11.21 2.58 16.85
N PRO A 171 -12.44 2.73 17.38
CA PRO A 171 -13.68 2.68 16.58
C PRO A 171 -13.81 3.77 15.51
N LYS A 172 -13.00 4.81 15.57
CA LYS A 172 -12.95 5.85 14.53
C LYS A 172 -11.95 5.54 13.40
N ALA A 173 -11.16 4.49 13.56
CA ALA A 173 -10.15 4.12 12.55
C ALA A 173 -10.78 3.45 11.33
N CYS A 174 -10.24 3.79 10.16
CA CYS A 174 -10.61 3.15 8.90
C CYS A 174 -9.39 2.41 8.33
N VAL A 175 -9.52 1.12 8.11
CA VAL A 175 -8.52 0.25 7.49
C VAL A 175 -8.99 -0.13 6.10
N LEU A 176 -8.19 0.18 5.06
CA LEU A 176 -8.56 -0.04 3.66
C LEU A 176 -7.52 -0.89 2.92
N SER A 177 -8.03 -1.84 2.12
CA SER A 177 -7.28 -2.50 1.05
C SER A 177 -7.65 -1.86 -0.28
N LEU A 178 -6.67 -1.36 -1.05
CA LEU A 178 -6.92 -0.60 -2.27
C LEU A 178 -6.27 -1.27 -3.48
N HIS A 179 -7.08 -1.51 -4.54
CA HIS A 179 -6.58 -1.92 -5.83
C HIS A 179 -6.46 -0.70 -6.76
N PRO A 180 -5.25 -0.34 -7.19
CA PRO A 180 -5.00 0.89 -7.96
C PRO A 180 -5.32 0.77 -9.45
N GLY A 181 -5.75 -0.41 -9.95
CA GLY A 181 -5.71 -0.74 -11.37
C GLY A 181 -4.29 -1.05 -11.84
N THR A 182 -4.12 -1.23 -13.15
CA THR A 182 -2.78 -1.36 -13.71
C THR A 182 -2.20 0.04 -13.93
N THR A 183 -1.20 0.38 -13.14
CA THR A 183 -0.58 1.72 -13.13
C THR A 183 0.77 1.65 -13.84
N ASP A 184 1.10 2.64 -14.67
CA ASP A 184 2.38 2.73 -15.36
C ASP A 184 3.51 3.01 -14.37
N THR A 185 4.20 1.97 -13.98
CA THR A 185 5.28 2.00 -12.99
C THR A 185 6.32 0.93 -13.34
N GLU A 186 7.52 1.03 -12.80
CA GLU A 186 8.55 -0.01 -12.96
C GLU A 186 8.08 -1.39 -12.51
N LEU A 187 7.17 -1.46 -11.50
CA LEU A 187 6.60 -2.72 -11.03
C LEU A 187 5.73 -3.41 -12.10
N SER A 188 4.95 -2.65 -12.86
CA SER A 188 4.02 -3.19 -13.87
C SER A 188 4.66 -3.32 -15.26
N LYS A 189 5.72 -2.57 -15.53
CA LYS A 189 6.33 -2.40 -16.85
C LYS A 189 6.55 -3.71 -17.62
N PRO A 190 7.06 -4.80 -17.02
CA PRO A 190 7.25 -6.06 -17.75
C PRO A 190 5.95 -6.75 -18.18
N PHE A 191 4.79 -6.31 -17.66
CA PHE A 191 3.49 -6.97 -17.84
C PHE A 191 2.47 -6.10 -18.59
N GLN A 192 2.87 -4.92 -19.06
CA GLN A 192 1.97 -3.95 -19.68
C GLN A 192 1.51 -4.33 -21.08
N ALA A 193 2.26 -5.20 -21.80
CA ALA A 193 1.94 -5.58 -23.18
C ALA A 193 0.54 -6.20 -23.36
N ASN A 194 -0.02 -6.79 -22.30
CA ASN A 194 -1.34 -7.42 -22.33
C ASN A 194 -2.43 -6.58 -21.63
N VAL A 195 -2.13 -5.34 -21.28
CA VAL A 195 -3.12 -4.45 -20.65
C VAL A 195 -4.05 -3.93 -21.74
N PRO A 196 -5.39 -4.09 -21.59
CA PRO A 196 -6.33 -3.56 -22.56
C PRO A 196 -6.19 -2.04 -22.73
N GLU A 197 -6.51 -1.55 -23.92
CA GLU A 197 -6.49 -0.12 -24.22
C GLU A 197 -7.33 0.68 -23.19
N GLY A 198 -6.79 1.79 -22.70
CA GLY A 198 -7.42 2.62 -21.67
C GLY A 198 -7.43 2.06 -20.25
N LYS A 199 -6.78 0.89 -20.00
CA LYS A 199 -6.66 0.28 -18.66
C LYS A 199 -5.27 0.38 -18.04
N LEU A 200 -4.32 1.01 -18.71
CA LEU A 200 -3.04 1.44 -18.15
C LEU A 200 -3.17 2.89 -17.67
N PHE A 201 -3.01 3.12 -16.39
CA PHE A 201 -3.27 4.42 -15.77
C PHE A 201 -1.96 5.12 -15.40
N GLU A 202 -1.93 6.43 -15.65
CA GLU A 202 -0.84 7.29 -15.17
C GLU A 202 -0.81 7.34 -13.64
N PRO A 203 0.39 7.33 -13.02
CA PRO A 203 0.53 7.37 -11.56
C PRO A 203 -0.18 8.55 -10.89
N ASP A 204 -0.14 9.74 -11.48
CA ASP A 204 -0.77 10.94 -10.95
C ASP A 204 -2.30 10.84 -10.91
N ARG A 205 -2.90 10.25 -11.96
CA ARG A 205 -4.34 9.94 -11.98
C ARG A 205 -4.70 8.97 -10.87
N VAL A 206 -3.90 7.92 -10.70
CA VAL A 206 -4.13 6.91 -9.65
C VAL A 206 -4.00 7.54 -8.28
N ALA A 207 -2.97 8.36 -8.05
CA ALA A 207 -2.77 9.06 -6.79
C ALA A 207 -3.97 9.93 -6.42
N ALA A 208 -4.45 10.75 -7.36
CA ALA A 208 -5.61 11.62 -7.14
C ALA A 208 -6.87 10.83 -6.73
N VAL A 209 -7.13 9.72 -7.43
CA VAL A 209 -8.29 8.88 -7.15
C VAL A 209 -8.15 8.17 -5.80
N LEU A 210 -7.00 7.57 -5.50
CA LEU A 210 -6.80 6.86 -4.23
C LEU A 210 -6.82 7.81 -3.04
N VAL A 211 -6.22 9.00 -3.15
CA VAL A 211 -6.29 10.04 -2.10
C VAL A 211 -7.73 10.47 -1.87
N LYS A 212 -8.54 10.64 -2.93
CA LYS A 212 -9.96 10.94 -2.81
C LYS A 212 -10.69 9.84 -2.04
N ILE A 213 -10.53 8.55 -2.44
CA ILE A 213 -11.15 7.41 -1.75
C ILE A 213 -10.75 7.41 -0.25
N ILE A 214 -9.45 7.60 0.05
CA ILE A 214 -8.97 7.64 1.43
C ILE A 214 -9.60 8.84 2.19
N SER A 215 -9.68 10.01 1.57
CA SER A 215 -10.21 11.22 2.22
C SER A 215 -11.68 11.08 2.59
N GLU A 216 -12.49 10.47 1.74
CA GLU A 216 -13.93 10.26 1.90
C GLU A 216 -14.26 9.05 2.80
N ALA A 217 -13.31 8.14 3.02
CA ALA A 217 -13.52 6.94 3.82
C ALA A 217 -13.79 7.25 5.30
N THR A 218 -14.79 6.58 5.86
CA THR A 218 -15.11 6.61 7.29
C THR A 218 -14.93 5.23 7.92
N SER A 219 -15.07 5.15 9.26
CA SER A 219 -15.01 3.86 9.97
C SER A 219 -16.08 2.86 9.52
N ASP A 220 -17.17 3.32 8.91
CA ASP A 220 -18.26 2.45 8.44
C ASP A 220 -17.84 1.50 7.31
N ILE A 221 -16.86 1.91 6.52
CA ILE A 221 -16.29 1.07 5.45
C ILE A 221 -14.94 0.45 5.84
N SER A 222 -14.59 0.50 7.13
CA SER A 222 -13.35 -0.11 7.61
C SER A 222 -13.34 -1.62 7.33
N GLY A 223 -12.25 -2.11 6.74
CA GLY A 223 -12.11 -3.50 6.33
C GLY A 223 -12.70 -3.79 4.95
N SER A 224 -12.95 -2.77 4.11
CA SER A 224 -13.31 -2.96 2.70
C SER A 224 -12.09 -3.12 1.80
N PHE A 225 -12.27 -3.89 0.73
CA PHE A 225 -11.36 -3.99 -0.39
C PHE A 225 -11.93 -3.24 -1.58
N LEU A 226 -11.36 -2.08 -1.91
CA LEU A 226 -11.89 -1.16 -2.91
C LEU A 226 -11.00 -1.11 -4.15
N SER A 227 -11.65 -1.00 -5.32
CA SER A 227 -10.97 -0.67 -6.57
C SER A 227 -10.70 0.84 -6.67
N TYR A 228 -9.88 1.22 -7.66
CA TYR A 228 -9.66 2.62 -8.03
C TYR A 228 -10.96 3.37 -8.44
N SER A 229 -12.04 2.67 -8.78
CA SER A 229 -13.35 3.29 -9.06
C SER A 229 -14.19 3.51 -7.78
N GLY A 230 -13.70 3.08 -6.62
CA GLY A 230 -14.45 3.10 -5.36
C GLY A 230 -15.39 1.91 -5.17
N GLU A 231 -15.46 1.00 -6.14
CA GLU A 231 -16.27 -0.22 -6.04
C GLU A 231 -15.65 -1.23 -5.08
N GLU A 232 -16.48 -1.90 -4.30
CA GLU A 232 -16.04 -2.99 -3.44
C GLU A 232 -15.70 -4.23 -4.26
N LEU A 233 -14.51 -4.76 -4.02
CA LEU A 233 -14.03 -5.99 -4.64
C LEU A 233 -14.28 -7.19 -3.73
N PRO A 234 -14.58 -8.37 -4.28
CA PRO A 234 -14.67 -9.59 -3.49
C PRO A 234 -13.29 -9.98 -2.94
N TRP A 235 -13.31 -10.59 -1.75
CA TRP A 235 -12.09 -11.15 -1.12
C TRP A 235 -11.57 -12.41 -1.82
#